data_7fff64f28d54146b16238de47cb8c33a
#
_entry.id   7fff64f28d54146b16238de47cb8c33a
#
_cell.length_a   1.000
_cell.length_b   1.000
_cell.length_c   1.000
_cell.angle_alpha   90.00
_cell.angle_beta   90.00
_cell.angle_gamma   90.00
#
_symmetry.space_group_name_H-M   'P 1'
#
loop_
_entity.id
_entity.type
_entity.pdbx_description
1 polymer ?
#
loop_
_entity_poly.entity_id
_entity_poly.type
_entity_poly.pdbx_seq_one_letter_code
_entity_poly.pdbx_strand_id
1 'polypeptide(L)'
;MTKSELIDVLAAEQDHLPYKDVEEAVRKILERMSCALASGERIEIRGFGSFSLHYRPPRIGRNPKTGESVALAGKHVPHFKPGKELRDRVNQAFQRDRAAQADVVDDDDASAPSLQVAVSS
;
A
#
# COMPACT_ATOMS: atom_id res chain seq x y z
N MET A 1 -4.11 2.92 -9.14
CA MET A 1 -3.03 2.62 -10.12
C MET A 1 -2.79 1.12 -10.15
N THR A 2 -2.90 0.53 -11.32
CA THR A 2 -2.62 -0.89 -11.51
C THR A 2 -1.16 -1.08 -11.95
N LYS A 3 -0.74 -2.34 -11.98
CA LYS A 3 0.60 -2.66 -12.49
C LYS A 3 0.77 -2.20 -13.94
N SER A 4 -0.24 -2.40 -14.77
CA SER A 4 -0.19 -1.96 -16.17
C SER A 4 -0.06 -0.45 -16.28
N GLU A 5 -0.81 0.28 -15.48
CA GLU A 5 -0.73 1.73 -15.47
C GLU A 5 0.64 2.21 -15.00
N LEU A 6 1.20 1.54 -13.99
CA LEU A 6 2.54 1.88 -13.52
C LEU A 6 3.56 1.69 -14.64
N ILE A 7 3.47 0.58 -15.37
CA ILE A 7 4.38 0.31 -16.49
C ILE A 7 4.21 1.39 -17.55
N ASP A 8 2.98 1.76 -17.87
CA ASP A 8 2.71 2.78 -18.88
C ASP A 8 3.33 4.12 -18.51
N VAL A 9 3.18 4.52 -17.24
CA VAL A 9 3.75 5.79 -16.77
C VAL A 9 5.27 5.76 -16.85
N LEU A 10 5.87 4.67 -16.39
CA LEU A 10 7.33 4.54 -16.42
C LEU A 10 7.86 4.51 -17.84
N ALA A 11 7.18 3.81 -18.74
CA ALA A 11 7.60 3.75 -20.14
C ALA A 11 7.53 5.13 -20.79
N ALA A 12 6.53 5.93 -20.44
CA ALA A 12 6.43 7.29 -20.96
C ALA A 12 7.55 8.18 -20.43
N GLU A 13 7.96 7.98 -19.19
CA GLU A 13 9.06 8.75 -18.59
C GLU A 13 10.43 8.31 -19.09
N GLN A 14 10.55 7.08 -19.54
CA GLN A 14 11.80 6.51 -20.04
C GLN A 14 11.68 6.22 -21.53
N ASP A 15 11.45 7.26 -22.31
CA ASP A 15 11.14 7.10 -23.73
C ASP A 15 12.30 6.57 -24.55
N HIS A 16 13.51 6.57 -23.98
CA HIS A 16 14.69 6.01 -24.63
C HIS A 16 14.75 4.48 -24.50
N LEU A 17 13.86 3.88 -23.73
CA LEU A 17 13.81 2.44 -23.55
C LEU A 17 12.59 1.85 -24.26
N PRO A 18 12.73 0.67 -24.88
CA PRO A 18 11.55 -0.01 -25.44
C PRO A 18 10.55 -0.32 -24.33
N TYR A 19 9.28 -0.24 -24.67
CA TYR A 19 8.23 -0.55 -23.69
C TYR A 19 8.41 -1.93 -23.06
N LYS A 20 8.79 -2.90 -23.88
CA LYS A 20 8.98 -4.27 -23.42
C LYS A 20 10.05 -4.37 -22.34
N ASP A 21 11.10 -3.58 -22.46
CA ASP A 21 12.17 -3.57 -21.47
C ASP A 21 11.69 -3.00 -20.15
N VAL A 22 10.89 -1.95 -20.19
CA VAL A 22 10.32 -1.36 -18.97
C VAL A 22 9.37 -2.34 -18.31
N GLU A 23 8.53 -2.98 -19.09
CA GLU A 23 7.60 -3.97 -18.59
C GLU A 23 8.34 -5.12 -17.90
N GLU A 24 9.38 -5.62 -18.51
CA GLU A 24 10.15 -6.71 -17.95
C GLU A 24 10.87 -6.30 -16.67
N ALA A 25 11.40 -5.08 -16.64
CA ALA A 25 12.08 -4.58 -15.45
C ALA A 25 11.13 -4.50 -14.26
N VAL A 26 9.93 -3.96 -14.48
CA VAL A 26 8.93 -3.87 -13.40
C VAL A 26 8.54 -5.27 -12.93
N ARG A 27 8.32 -6.18 -13.89
CA ARG A 27 7.95 -7.55 -13.55
C ARG A 27 9.01 -8.22 -12.71
N LYS A 28 10.28 -8.03 -13.07
CA LYS A 28 11.39 -8.64 -12.34
C LYS A 28 11.54 -8.07 -10.93
N ILE A 29 11.34 -6.78 -10.77
CA ILE A 29 11.40 -6.17 -9.45
C ILE A 29 10.34 -6.76 -8.54
N LEU A 30 9.11 -6.81 -9.02
CA LEU A 30 8.01 -7.35 -8.22
C LEU A 30 8.19 -8.83 -7.92
N GLU A 31 8.67 -9.59 -8.91
CA GLU A 31 8.94 -11.01 -8.71
C GLU A 31 10.04 -11.23 -7.69
N ARG A 32 11.08 -10.42 -7.74
CA ARG A 32 12.18 -10.53 -6.77
C ARG A 32 11.70 -10.25 -5.35
N MET A 33 10.86 -9.25 -5.21
CA MET A 33 10.29 -8.93 -3.90
C MET A 33 9.37 -10.06 -3.41
N SER A 34 8.59 -10.62 -4.30
CA SER A 34 7.72 -11.75 -3.96
C SER A 34 8.53 -12.94 -3.48
N CYS A 35 9.61 -13.25 -4.17
CA CYS A 35 10.47 -14.37 -3.79
C CYS A 35 11.13 -14.14 -2.43
N ALA A 36 11.57 -12.92 -2.16
CA ALA A 36 12.18 -12.59 -0.89
C ALA A 36 11.19 -12.81 0.26
N LEU A 37 9.98 -12.31 0.10
CA LEU A 37 8.95 -12.47 1.11
C LEU A 37 8.54 -13.92 1.28
N ALA A 38 8.45 -14.66 0.19
CA ALA A 38 8.13 -16.08 0.26
C ALA A 38 9.20 -16.86 1.01
N SER A 39 10.44 -16.38 0.98
CA SER A 39 11.55 -16.99 1.72
C SER A 39 11.64 -16.52 3.17
N GLY A 40 10.75 -15.66 3.60
CA GLY A 40 10.74 -15.15 4.96
C GLY A 40 11.64 -13.95 5.19
N GLU A 41 12.17 -13.36 4.14
CA GLU A 41 13.05 -12.21 4.28
C GLU A 41 12.26 -10.93 4.45
N ARG A 42 12.87 -9.97 5.12
CA ARG A 42 12.34 -8.63 5.25
C ARG A 42 12.91 -7.77 4.13
N ILE A 43 12.09 -6.92 3.55
CA ILE A 43 12.53 -5.99 2.52
C ILE A 43 12.48 -4.59 3.12
N GLU A 44 13.58 -3.87 3.04
CA GLU A 44 13.65 -2.51 3.55
C GLU A 44 14.11 -1.59 2.43
N ILE A 45 13.25 -0.63 2.09
CA ILE A 45 13.54 0.34 1.04
C ILE A 45 13.59 1.70 1.70
N ARG A 46 14.80 2.22 1.87
CA ARG A 46 15.00 3.49 2.54
C ARG A 46 14.27 4.61 1.79
N GLY A 47 13.56 5.42 2.55
CA GLY A 47 12.77 6.51 1.98
C GLY A 47 11.39 6.09 1.51
N PHE A 48 11.10 4.80 1.50
CA PHE A 48 9.80 4.31 1.06
C PHE A 48 9.08 3.56 2.17
N GLY A 49 9.65 2.48 2.65
CA GLY A 49 9.04 1.68 3.68
C GLY A 49 9.65 0.30 3.76
N SER A 50 9.02 -0.56 4.51
CA SER A 50 9.49 -1.93 4.69
C SER A 50 8.35 -2.92 4.56
N PHE A 51 8.68 -4.09 4.02
CA PHE A 51 7.77 -5.22 3.92
C PHE A 51 8.29 -6.31 4.85
N SER A 52 7.41 -6.89 5.63
CA SER A 52 7.75 -7.98 6.54
C SER A 52 6.57 -8.92 6.61
N LEU A 53 6.79 -10.07 7.23
CA LEU A 53 5.74 -11.05 7.40
C LEU A 53 5.20 -10.96 8.83
N HIS A 54 3.89 -11.01 8.94
CA HIS A 54 3.22 -11.09 10.22
C HIS A 54 2.55 -12.46 10.33
N TYR A 55 2.76 -13.13 11.45
CA TYR A 55 2.11 -14.39 11.69
C TYR A 55 0.73 -14.17 12.26
N ARG A 56 -0.25 -14.82 11.65
CA ARG A 56 -1.62 -14.83 12.14
C ARG A 56 -1.85 -16.20 12.77
N PRO A 57 -2.06 -16.29 14.09
CA PRO A 57 -2.24 -17.58 14.73
C PRO A 57 -3.54 -18.24 14.28
N PRO A 58 -3.64 -19.55 14.47
CA PRO A 58 -4.90 -20.26 14.18
C PRO A 58 -6.02 -19.67 15.03
N ARG A 59 -7.19 -19.63 14.46
CA ARG A 59 -8.37 -19.11 15.15
C ARG A 59 -9.60 -19.80 14.62
N ILE A 60 -10.71 -19.57 15.32
CA ILE A 60 -12.00 -20.10 14.89
C ILE A 60 -12.78 -18.94 14.28
N GLY A 61 -13.12 -19.09 13.02
CA GLY A 61 -13.99 -18.16 12.33
C GLY A 61 -15.38 -18.69 12.20
N ARG A 62 -16.24 -17.94 11.54
CA ARG A 62 -17.60 -18.33 11.28
C ARG A 62 -17.90 -18.23 9.80
N ASN A 63 -18.58 -19.24 9.30
CA ASN A 63 -19.07 -19.20 7.93
C ASN A 63 -20.25 -18.24 7.87
N PRO A 64 -20.17 -17.15 7.12
CA PRO A 64 -21.26 -16.18 7.08
C PRO A 64 -22.55 -16.73 6.48
N LYS A 65 -22.48 -17.82 5.70
CA LYS A 65 -23.67 -18.39 5.09
C LYS A 65 -24.42 -19.35 6.03
N THR A 66 -23.69 -20.12 6.82
CA THR A 66 -24.28 -21.14 7.66
C THR A 66 -24.20 -20.82 9.14
N GLY A 67 -23.33 -19.89 9.53
CA GLY A 67 -23.09 -19.58 10.93
C GLY A 67 -22.25 -20.61 11.65
N GLU A 68 -21.78 -21.63 10.95
CA GLU A 68 -20.98 -22.68 11.56
C GLU A 68 -19.57 -22.20 11.88
N SER A 69 -18.98 -22.76 12.94
CA SER A 69 -17.60 -22.50 13.29
C SER A 69 -16.68 -23.20 12.30
N VAL A 70 -15.65 -22.50 11.88
CA VAL A 70 -14.64 -23.03 10.97
C VAL A 70 -13.28 -22.80 11.59
N ALA A 71 -12.47 -23.86 11.68
CA ALA A 71 -11.10 -23.72 12.15
C ALA A 71 -10.25 -23.10 11.04
N LEU A 72 -9.57 -22.00 11.37
CA LEU A 72 -8.69 -21.33 10.45
C LEU A 72 -7.25 -21.62 10.87
N ALA A 73 -6.46 -22.14 9.95
CA ALA A 73 -5.06 -22.44 10.21
C ALA A 73 -4.26 -21.16 10.36
N GLY A 74 -3.16 -21.23 11.10
CA GLY A 74 -2.22 -20.14 11.18
C GLY A 74 -1.58 -19.89 9.84
N LYS A 75 -1.22 -18.63 9.58
CA LYS A 75 -0.59 -18.26 8.33
C LYS A 75 0.28 -17.03 8.50
N HIS A 76 1.19 -16.84 7.56
CA HIS A 76 2.01 -15.64 7.48
C HIS A 76 1.44 -14.75 6.39
N VAL A 77 1.33 -13.46 6.66
CA VAL A 77 0.83 -12.50 5.69
C VAL A 77 1.84 -11.38 5.51
N PRO A 78 2.00 -10.89 4.28
CA PRO A 78 2.85 -9.73 4.06
C PRO A 78 2.25 -8.49 4.70
N HIS A 79 3.11 -7.67 5.26
CA HIS A 79 2.70 -6.41 5.87
C HIS A 79 3.64 -5.31 5.40
N PHE A 80 3.07 -4.20 4.95
CA PHE A 80 3.84 -3.05 4.53
C PHE A 80 3.74 -1.95 5.59
N LYS A 81 4.88 -1.44 6.02
CA LYS A 81 4.95 -0.32 6.92
C LYS A 81 5.64 0.83 6.20
N PRO A 82 4.95 1.94 5.97
CA PRO A 82 5.56 3.08 5.29
C PRO A 82 6.65 3.71 6.15
N GLY A 83 7.68 4.22 5.48
CA GLY A 83 8.70 4.99 6.15
C GLY A 83 8.23 6.41 6.43
N LYS A 84 9.04 7.14 7.18
CA LYS A 84 8.69 8.50 7.58
C LYS A 84 8.48 9.40 6.38
N GLU A 85 9.37 9.33 5.40
CA GLU A 85 9.28 10.20 4.22
C GLU A 85 7.99 9.98 3.44
N LEU A 86 7.62 8.72 3.25
CA LEU A 86 6.39 8.42 2.52
C LEU A 86 5.17 8.87 3.31
N ARG A 87 5.14 8.62 4.61
CA ARG A 87 4.02 9.06 5.45
C ARG A 87 3.86 10.57 5.40
N ASP A 88 4.99 11.28 5.56
CA ASP A 88 4.95 12.74 5.56
C ASP A 88 4.47 13.28 4.22
N ARG A 89 4.94 12.67 3.14
CA ARG A 89 4.57 13.11 1.80
C ARG A 89 3.07 12.93 1.53
N VAL A 90 2.54 11.80 1.95
CA VAL A 90 1.10 11.54 1.81
C VAL A 90 0.30 12.50 2.67
N ASN A 91 0.71 12.68 3.90
CA ASN A 91 -0.01 13.55 4.82
C ASN A 91 0.02 15.01 4.37
N GLN A 92 1.16 15.47 3.88
CA GLN A 92 1.27 16.84 3.38
C GLN A 92 0.40 17.08 2.15
N ALA A 93 0.38 16.13 1.25
CA ALA A 93 -0.48 16.24 0.07
C ALA A 93 -1.96 16.29 0.47
N PHE A 94 -2.34 15.47 1.42
CA PHE A 94 -3.70 15.45 1.92
C PHE A 94 -4.07 16.77 2.60
N GLN A 95 -3.17 17.33 3.37
CA GLN A 95 -3.41 18.60 4.05
C GLN A 95 -3.52 19.75 3.05
N ARG A 96 -2.71 19.73 1.99
CA ARG A 96 -2.82 20.73 0.93
C ARG A 96 -4.19 20.69 0.26
N ASP A 97 -4.66 19.50 -0.04
CA ASP A 97 -5.96 19.34 -0.67
C ASP A 97 -7.08 19.85 0.22
N ARG A 98 -6.97 19.59 1.50
CA ARG A 98 -7.94 20.10 2.46
C ARG A 98 -7.93 21.63 2.52
N ALA A 99 -6.75 22.21 2.52
CA ALA A 99 -6.63 23.66 2.55
C ALA A 99 -7.24 24.29 1.29
N ALA A 100 -6.99 23.68 0.14
CA ALA A 100 -7.57 24.16 -1.10
C ALA A 100 -9.09 24.06 -1.09
N GLN A 101 -9.62 22.99 -0.55
CA GLN A 101 -11.06 22.81 -0.42
C GLN A 101 -11.68 23.80 0.56
N ALA A 102 -10.97 24.10 1.63
CA ALA A 102 -11.45 25.05 2.62
C ALA A 102 -11.59 26.45 2.05
N ASP A 103 -10.78 26.81 1.06
CA ASP A 103 -10.88 28.09 0.40
C ASP A 103 -12.10 28.22 -0.49
N VAL A 104 -12.61 27.08 -0.97
CA VAL A 104 -13.71 27.04 -1.92
C VAL A 104 -15.04 26.74 -1.22
N VAL A 105 -15.00 25.79 -0.30
CA VAL A 105 -16.18 25.34 0.43
C VAL A 105 -16.15 25.99 1.80
N ASP A 106 -17.15 26.71 2.15
CA ASP A 106 -17.05 27.37 3.42
C ASP A 106 -17.20 26.38 4.53
N ASP A 107 -18.26 25.87 4.92
CA ASP A 107 -18.32 25.29 6.25
C ASP A 107 -18.94 23.94 6.34
N ASP A 108 -19.08 23.27 5.27
CA ASP A 108 -19.74 22.00 5.31
C ASP A 108 -18.85 20.86 5.70
N ASP A 109 -17.62 21.09 5.99
CA ASP A 109 -16.69 19.99 6.17
C ASP A 109 -16.62 19.51 7.57
N ALA A 110 -17.72 19.44 8.21
CA ALA A 110 -17.81 18.83 9.52
C ALA A 110 -17.36 17.39 9.53
N SER A 111 -17.32 16.77 8.38
CA SER A 111 -16.82 15.39 8.28
C SER A 111 -15.32 15.29 8.41
N ALA A 112 -14.61 16.38 8.39
CA ALA A 112 -13.17 16.37 8.45
C ALA A 112 -12.59 15.70 9.70
N PRO A 113 -13.21 15.76 10.86
CA PRO A 113 -12.60 15.18 12.05
C PRO A 113 -12.22 13.72 11.94
N SER A 114 -12.93 12.96 11.15
CA SER A 114 -12.60 11.56 10.99
C SER A 114 -11.22 11.36 10.38
N LEU A 115 -10.72 12.32 9.66
CA LEU A 115 -9.42 12.23 9.01
C LEU A 115 -8.27 12.39 9.98
N GLN A 116 -8.50 13.11 11.06
CA GLN A 116 -7.49 13.30 12.06
C GLN A 116 -7.16 12.02 12.78
N VAL A 117 -8.13 11.15 12.93
CA VAL A 117 -7.90 9.85 13.55
C VAL A 117 -6.90 9.05 12.72
N ALA A 118 -7.04 9.07 11.42
CA ALA A 118 -6.12 8.37 10.55
C ALA A 118 -4.71 8.93 10.64
N VAL A 119 -4.59 10.23 10.84
CA VAL A 119 -3.29 10.87 10.91
C VAL A 119 -2.58 10.52 12.21
N SER A 120 -3.30 10.39 13.29
CA SER A 120 -2.69 10.12 14.58
C SER A 120 -2.25 8.68 14.76
N SER A 121 -2.67 7.82 13.89
CA SER A 121 -2.23 6.44 13.95
C SER A 121 -1.01 6.23 13.07
#